data_0f4684c0cb93ba6b658cc2e2dfec6466
#
_entry.id   0f4684c0cb93ba6b658cc2e2dfec6466
#
_cell.length_a   1.000
_cell.length_b   1.000
_cell.length_c   1.000
_cell.angle_alpha   90.00
_cell.angle_beta   90.00
_cell.angle_gamma   90.00
#
_symmetry.space_group_name_H-M   'P 1'
#
loop_
_entity.id
_entity.type
_entity.pdbx_description
1 polymer ?
#
loop_
_entity_poly.entity_id
_entity_poly.type
_entity_poly.pdbx_seq_one_letter_code
_entity_poly.pdbx_strand_id
1 'polypeptide(L)'
;MELWNEFDRLVVFDTETTGIEFGRDRIIEIGAVALENGEECGNFNALIRLPAGQTLPPFITNLTGITDAQLMREGVDDRRAVEGFCRLLDGAEQPLLVAYNAQFDLNFLYYLLRPLGLLSALQKPRFLDALTVYRDRRDFPHKLCNAIEAYGLTEAENSHRAVDDARATVLLLEAMAAEKDDLLRYIDLFGVHPKYGMSGKKIASVTYCP
;
A
#
# COMPACT_ATOMS: atom_id res chain seq x y z
N MET A 1 -14.52 -12.70 7.33
CA MET A 1 -13.44 -11.82 7.85
C MET A 1 -14.08 -10.80 8.78
N GLU A 2 -13.67 -10.77 10.05
CA GLU A 2 -14.22 -9.84 11.07
C GLU A 2 -14.02 -8.36 10.73
N LEU A 3 -13.08 -8.02 9.84
CA LEU A 3 -12.89 -6.65 9.38
C LEU A 3 -14.19 -6.02 8.82
N TRP A 4 -15.06 -6.82 8.21
CA TRP A 4 -16.34 -6.34 7.66
C TRP A 4 -17.39 -5.96 8.70
N ASN A 5 -17.15 -6.29 9.99
CA ASN A 5 -18.01 -5.85 11.09
C ASN A 5 -17.69 -4.39 11.51
N GLU A 6 -16.47 -3.92 11.22
CA GLU A 6 -15.95 -2.62 11.67
C GLU A 6 -15.73 -1.65 10.49
N PHE A 7 -15.48 -2.17 9.29
CA PHE A 7 -15.14 -1.36 8.13
C PHE A 7 -16.10 -1.62 6.99
N ASP A 8 -16.65 -0.55 6.43
CA ASP A 8 -17.55 -0.61 5.28
C ASP A 8 -16.79 -0.68 3.96
N ARG A 9 -15.50 -0.26 3.95
CA ARG A 9 -14.64 -0.33 2.77
C ARG A 9 -13.19 -0.61 3.14
N LEU A 10 -12.59 -1.59 2.46
CA LEU A 10 -11.15 -1.81 2.46
C LEU A 10 -10.57 -1.26 1.16
N VAL A 11 -9.52 -0.43 1.25
CA VAL A 11 -8.71 -0.02 0.10
C VAL A 11 -7.33 -0.60 0.28
N VAL A 12 -7.04 -1.66 -0.46
CA VAL A 12 -5.72 -2.32 -0.47
C VAL A 12 -4.90 -1.67 -1.57
N PHE A 13 -3.71 -1.19 -1.25
CA PHE A 13 -2.89 -0.44 -2.18
C PHE A 13 -1.41 -0.76 -2.04
N ASP A 14 -0.67 -0.42 -3.07
CA ASP A 14 0.78 -0.54 -3.15
C ASP A 14 1.34 0.62 -3.96
N THR A 15 2.63 0.94 -3.79
CA THR A 15 3.30 2.02 -4.50
C THR A 15 4.65 1.60 -5.04
N GLU A 16 4.91 1.89 -6.33
CA GLU A 16 6.25 1.84 -6.88
C GLU A 16 6.93 3.19 -6.76
N THR A 17 8.20 3.19 -6.43
CA THR A 17 8.96 4.41 -6.10
C THR A 17 10.30 4.46 -6.81
N THR A 18 10.92 5.66 -6.88
CA THR A 18 12.28 5.83 -7.43
C THR A 18 13.39 5.31 -6.49
N GLY A 19 13.04 4.99 -5.25
CA GLY A 19 13.97 4.53 -4.22
C GLY A 19 13.27 4.44 -2.86
N ILE A 20 14.04 4.47 -1.78
CA ILE A 20 13.54 4.19 -0.42
C ILE A 20 13.61 5.41 0.53
N GLU A 21 14.11 6.54 0.08
CA GLU A 21 14.32 7.72 0.94
C GLU A 21 13.09 8.64 0.91
N PHE A 22 12.31 8.67 2.00
CA PHE A 22 11.13 9.52 2.14
C PHE A 22 11.47 11.01 1.99
N GLY A 23 10.70 11.72 1.16
CA GLY A 23 10.88 13.15 0.88
C GLY A 23 11.97 13.47 -0.14
N ARG A 24 12.76 12.49 -0.58
CA ARG A 24 13.73 12.59 -1.67
C ARG A 24 13.28 11.79 -2.88
N ASP A 25 13.00 10.52 -2.66
CA ASP A 25 12.45 9.65 -3.67
C ASP A 25 10.95 9.91 -3.88
N ARG A 26 10.40 9.46 -4.99
CA ARG A 26 9.05 9.78 -5.42
C ARG A 26 8.27 8.53 -5.76
N ILE A 27 6.96 8.57 -5.55
CA ILE A 27 6.05 7.58 -6.12
C ILE A 27 6.02 7.76 -7.64
N ILE A 28 6.09 6.66 -8.37
CA ILE A 28 5.98 6.56 -9.83
C ILE A 28 4.78 5.75 -10.29
N GLU A 29 4.20 4.91 -9.42
CA GLU A 29 2.94 4.21 -9.65
C GLU A 29 2.18 4.10 -8.33
N ILE A 30 0.86 4.25 -8.37
CA ILE A 30 -0.06 3.89 -7.29
C ILE A 30 -1.05 2.90 -7.87
N GLY A 31 -1.10 1.71 -7.29
CA GLY A 31 -2.10 0.69 -7.57
C GLY A 31 -2.98 0.44 -6.35
N ALA A 32 -4.29 0.32 -6.55
CA ALA A 32 -5.20 0.07 -5.45
C ALA A 32 -6.45 -0.70 -5.89
N VAL A 33 -7.00 -1.47 -4.96
CA VAL A 33 -8.26 -2.19 -5.10
C VAL A 33 -9.15 -1.84 -3.92
N ALA A 34 -10.37 -1.44 -4.19
CA ALA A 34 -11.38 -1.17 -3.17
C ALA A 34 -12.37 -2.35 -3.08
N LEU A 35 -12.65 -2.79 -1.86
CA LEU A 35 -13.57 -3.90 -1.59
C LEU A 35 -14.66 -3.45 -0.62
N GLU A 36 -15.87 -3.95 -0.85
CA GLU A 36 -17.01 -3.88 0.07
C GLU A 36 -17.53 -5.29 0.31
N ASN A 37 -17.63 -5.70 1.56
CA ASN A 37 -18.08 -7.05 1.96
C ASN A 37 -17.34 -8.20 1.24
N GLY A 38 -16.07 -8.02 0.90
CA GLY A 38 -15.24 -9.01 0.20
C GLY A 38 -15.32 -8.96 -1.32
N GLU A 39 -16.15 -8.11 -1.91
CA GLU A 39 -16.25 -7.97 -3.36
C GLU A 39 -15.53 -6.71 -3.85
N GLU A 40 -14.81 -6.81 -4.97
CA GLU A 40 -14.16 -5.64 -5.58
C GLU A 40 -15.23 -4.67 -6.08
N CYS A 41 -15.29 -3.47 -5.51
CA CYS A 41 -16.22 -2.40 -5.91
C CYS A 41 -15.53 -1.30 -6.72
N GLY A 42 -14.20 -1.31 -6.81
CA GLY A 42 -13.43 -0.36 -7.60
C GLY A 42 -11.95 -0.67 -7.59
N ASN A 43 -11.25 -0.10 -8.57
CA ASN A 43 -9.80 -0.16 -8.60
C ASN A 43 -9.22 1.14 -9.15
N PHE A 44 -7.94 1.34 -8.91
CA PHE A 44 -7.18 2.47 -9.40
C PHE A 44 -5.77 2.02 -9.75
N ASN A 45 -5.28 2.46 -10.90
CA ASN A 45 -3.87 2.34 -11.25
C ASN A 45 -3.44 3.59 -12.03
N ALA A 46 -2.37 4.24 -11.57
CA ALA A 46 -1.84 5.39 -12.26
C ALA A 46 -0.32 5.47 -12.15
N LEU A 47 0.32 5.67 -13.29
CA LEU A 47 1.70 6.12 -13.36
C LEU A 47 1.78 7.62 -13.07
N ILE A 48 2.83 8.03 -12.35
CA ILE A 48 3.06 9.43 -12.00
C ILE A 48 4.30 9.93 -12.74
N ARG A 49 4.14 11.05 -13.46
CA ARG A 49 5.22 11.64 -14.24
C ARG A 49 6.31 12.20 -13.33
N LEU A 50 7.57 11.94 -13.68
CA LEU A 50 8.69 12.57 -13.01
C LEU A 50 8.80 14.06 -13.42
N PRO A 51 9.32 14.91 -12.53
CA PRO A 51 9.69 16.29 -12.86
C PRO A 51 10.66 16.36 -14.04
N ALA A 52 10.60 17.47 -14.79
CA ALA A 52 11.50 17.68 -15.93
C ALA A 52 12.97 17.56 -15.52
N GLY A 53 13.74 16.79 -16.28
CA GLY A 53 15.17 16.55 -16.03
C GLY A 53 15.47 15.42 -15.03
N GLN A 54 14.46 14.80 -14.44
CA GLN A 54 14.63 13.57 -13.64
C GLN A 54 14.39 12.33 -14.50
N THR A 55 15.13 11.27 -14.20
CA THR A 55 15.01 9.96 -14.83
C THR A 55 14.97 8.86 -13.79
N LEU A 56 14.41 7.72 -14.16
CA LEU A 56 14.39 6.55 -13.29
C LEU A 56 15.80 5.98 -13.08
N PRO A 57 16.14 5.60 -11.84
CA PRO A 57 17.32 4.77 -11.63
C PRO A 57 17.19 3.45 -12.40
N PRO A 58 18.24 2.98 -13.09
CA PRO A 58 18.15 1.76 -13.90
C PRO A 58 17.67 0.52 -13.15
N PHE A 59 17.99 0.43 -11.86
CA PHE A 59 17.54 -0.70 -11.02
C PHE A 59 16.03 -0.69 -10.79
N ILE A 60 15.37 0.50 -10.75
CA ILE A 60 13.92 0.61 -10.64
C ILE A 60 13.25 0.12 -11.93
N THR A 61 13.76 0.55 -13.10
CA THR A 61 13.26 0.03 -14.38
C THR A 61 13.41 -1.49 -14.48
N ASN A 62 14.53 -2.04 -14.01
CA ASN A 62 14.74 -3.49 -14.00
C ASN A 62 13.79 -4.22 -13.03
N LEU A 63 13.43 -3.59 -11.91
CA LEU A 63 12.57 -4.17 -10.89
C LEU A 63 11.10 -4.13 -11.31
N THR A 64 10.62 -2.96 -11.76
CA THR A 64 9.19 -2.68 -12.00
C THR A 64 8.77 -2.82 -13.46
N GLY A 65 9.74 -2.83 -14.38
CA GLY A 65 9.49 -2.74 -15.82
C GLY A 65 9.03 -1.34 -16.30
N ILE A 66 8.84 -0.37 -15.37
CA ILE A 66 8.44 0.99 -15.72
C ILE A 66 9.62 1.74 -16.33
N THR A 67 9.37 2.46 -17.43
CA THR A 67 10.39 3.22 -18.15
C THR A 67 10.09 4.72 -18.13
N ASP A 68 11.15 5.56 -18.31
CA ASP A 68 10.99 7.00 -18.46
C ASP A 68 10.04 7.37 -19.60
N ALA A 69 10.15 6.66 -20.74
CA ALA A 69 9.27 6.88 -21.89
C ALA A 69 7.79 6.60 -21.55
N GLN A 70 7.53 5.60 -20.74
CA GLN A 70 6.19 5.25 -20.27
C GLN A 70 5.66 6.31 -19.30
N LEU A 71 6.47 6.74 -18.32
CA LEU A 71 6.09 7.82 -17.39
C LEU A 71 5.79 9.13 -18.13
N MET A 72 6.57 9.43 -19.17
CA MET A 72 6.35 10.65 -19.97
C MET A 72 5.05 10.58 -20.78
N ARG A 73 4.73 9.42 -21.37
CA ARG A 73 3.56 9.23 -22.24
C ARG A 73 2.27 9.08 -21.46
N GLU A 74 2.28 8.29 -20.38
CA GLU A 74 1.09 7.81 -19.67
C GLU A 74 0.96 8.41 -18.26
N GLY A 75 2.07 8.91 -17.70
CA GLY A 75 2.09 9.44 -16.34
C GLY A 75 1.23 10.70 -16.21
N VAL A 76 0.45 10.71 -15.15
CA VAL A 76 -0.32 11.89 -14.72
C VAL A 76 0.50 12.75 -13.75
N ASP A 77 0.01 13.94 -13.42
CA ASP A 77 0.60 14.75 -12.35
C ASP A 77 0.21 14.23 -10.97
N ASP A 78 0.98 14.64 -9.94
CA ASP A 78 0.82 14.23 -8.56
C ASP A 78 -0.62 14.42 -8.05
N ARG A 79 -1.23 15.60 -8.34
CA ARG A 79 -2.58 15.93 -7.87
C ARG A 79 -3.62 14.98 -8.45
N ARG A 80 -3.56 14.75 -9.76
CA ARG A 80 -4.50 13.87 -10.46
C ARG A 80 -4.39 12.42 -9.96
N ALA A 81 -3.17 11.94 -9.71
CA ALA A 81 -2.95 10.61 -9.13
C ALA A 81 -3.58 10.50 -7.75
N VAL A 82 -3.31 11.47 -6.87
CA VAL A 82 -3.85 11.49 -5.51
C VAL A 82 -5.38 11.60 -5.50
N GLU A 83 -5.95 12.51 -6.28
CA GLU A 83 -7.41 12.65 -6.37
C GLU A 83 -8.08 11.37 -6.92
N GLY A 84 -7.40 10.68 -7.86
CA GLY A 84 -7.86 9.38 -8.36
C GLY A 84 -7.86 8.30 -7.28
N PHE A 85 -6.79 8.19 -6.52
CA PHE A 85 -6.68 7.27 -5.40
C PHE A 85 -7.71 7.58 -4.30
N CYS A 86 -7.84 8.85 -3.92
CA CYS A 86 -8.76 9.26 -2.85
C CYS A 86 -10.24 8.97 -3.20
N ARG A 87 -10.62 8.96 -4.48
CA ARG A 87 -11.97 8.58 -4.89
C ARG A 87 -12.38 7.17 -4.47
N LEU A 88 -11.43 6.27 -4.27
CA LEU A 88 -11.73 4.94 -3.72
C LEU A 88 -12.25 4.99 -2.28
N LEU A 89 -12.00 6.09 -1.57
CA LEU A 89 -12.46 6.33 -0.19
C LEU A 89 -13.78 7.11 -0.13
N ASP A 90 -14.25 7.64 -1.27
CA ASP A 90 -15.46 8.47 -1.32
C ASP A 90 -16.70 7.64 -0.94
N GLY A 91 -17.54 8.23 -0.08
CA GLY A 91 -18.76 7.61 0.40
C GLY A 91 -18.58 6.57 1.52
N ALA A 92 -17.38 6.09 1.78
CA ALA A 92 -17.13 5.19 2.91
C ALA A 92 -17.24 5.94 4.24
N GLU A 93 -17.91 5.35 5.23
CA GLU A 93 -18.02 5.91 6.57
C GLU A 93 -16.85 5.50 7.45
N GLN A 94 -16.43 4.25 7.35
CA GLN A 94 -15.31 3.67 8.10
C GLN A 94 -14.33 2.94 7.16
N PRO A 95 -13.55 3.68 6.36
CA PRO A 95 -12.59 3.08 5.44
C PRO A 95 -11.34 2.57 6.17
N LEU A 96 -10.80 1.43 5.69
CA LEU A 96 -9.54 0.85 6.10
C LEU A 96 -8.55 0.89 4.93
N LEU A 97 -7.40 1.54 5.11
CA LEU A 97 -6.27 1.46 4.18
C LEU A 97 -5.35 0.30 4.56
N VAL A 98 -5.05 -0.54 3.60
CA VAL A 98 -4.23 -1.74 3.78
C VAL A 98 -3.11 -1.76 2.77
N ALA A 99 -1.89 -2.12 3.18
CA ALA A 99 -0.79 -2.43 2.28
C ALA A 99 0.12 -3.51 2.86
N TYR A 100 0.95 -4.12 2.05
CA TYR A 100 2.03 -4.99 2.50
C TYR A 100 3.29 -4.16 2.76
N ASN A 101 3.71 -4.04 4.02
CA ASN A 101 4.67 -3.04 4.50
C ASN A 101 4.09 -1.61 4.47
N ALA A 102 2.86 -1.48 4.95
CA ALA A 102 2.06 -0.26 4.86
C ALA A 102 2.77 1.00 5.41
N GLN A 103 3.69 0.86 6.35
CA GLN A 103 4.49 1.98 6.84
C GLN A 103 5.32 2.64 5.72
N PHE A 104 5.81 1.87 4.77
CA PHE A 104 6.56 2.37 3.62
C PHE A 104 5.64 3.19 2.71
N ASP A 105 4.56 2.62 2.24
CA ASP A 105 3.64 3.25 1.30
C ASP A 105 2.94 4.47 1.89
N LEU A 106 2.51 4.38 3.15
CA LEU A 106 1.88 5.49 3.85
C LEU A 106 2.84 6.67 4.07
N ASN A 107 4.14 6.40 4.29
CA ASN A 107 5.13 7.49 4.35
C ASN A 107 5.29 8.17 2.98
N PHE A 108 5.39 7.41 1.91
CA PHE A 108 5.45 8.01 0.56
C PHE A 108 4.19 8.79 0.22
N LEU A 109 3.00 8.27 0.54
CA LEU A 109 1.74 9.00 0.39
C LEU A 109 1.72 10.27 1.25
N TYR A 110 2.21 10.23 2.48
CA TYR A 110 2.31 11.42 3.33
C TYR A 110 3.13 12.54 2.66
N TYR A 111 4.31 12.20 2.11
CA TYR A 111 5.17 13.17 1.43
C TYR A 111 4.60 13.65 0.09
N LEU A 112 3.79 12.83 -0.58
CA LEU A 112 3.07 13.21 -1.80
C LEU A 112 1.87 14.13 -1.50
N LEU A 113 1.07 13.82 -0.48
CA LEU A 113 -0.13 14.57 -0.10
C LEU A 113 0.18 15.92 0.55
N ARG A 114 1.24 16.00 1.34
CA ARG A 114 1.59 17.16 2.13
C ARG A 114 1.74 18.45 1.31
N PRO A 115 2.56 18.50 0.23
CA PRO A 115 2.71 19.70 -0.59
C PRO A 115 1.45 20.07 -1.36
N LEU A 116 0.53 19.13 -1.57
CA LEU A 116 -0.75 19.35 -2.24
C LEU A 116 -1.84 19.89 -1.29
N GLY A 117 -1.59 19.91 0.03
CA GLY A 117 -2.58 20.28 1.04
C GLY A 117 -3.69 19.25 1.25
N LEU A 118 -3.45 17.98 0.89
CA LEU A 118 -4.45 16.90 0.89
C LEU A 118 -4.27 15.88 2.02
N LEU A 119 -3.51 16.20 3.07
CA LEU A 119 -3.27 15.29 4.20
C LEU A 119 -4.56 14.85 4.93
N SER A 120 -5.65 15.61 4.80
CA SER A 120 -6.95 15.24 5.37
C SER A 120 -7.46 13.89 4.84
N ALA A 121 -7.05 13.47 3.65
CA ALA A 121 -7.39 12.16 3.09
C ALA A 121 -6.88 10.98 3.95
N LEU A 122 -5.79 11.16 4.71
CA LEU A 122 -5.25 10.16 5.63
C LEU A 122 -5.77 10.27 7.07
N GLN A 123 -6.68 11.22 7.36
CA GLN A 123 -7.21 11.42 8.71
C GLN A 123 -8.43 10.55 9.03
N LYS A 124 -9.21 10.21 8.01
CA LYS A 124 -10.42 9.41 8.17
C LYS A 124 -10.14 7.91 8.20
N PRO A 125 -9.35 7.35 7.27
CA PRO A 125 -9.09 5.92 7.24
C PRO A 125 -8.34 5.44 8.48
N ARG A 126 -8.64 4.20 8.89
CA ARG A 126 -7.76 3.42 9.75
C ARG A 126 -6.76 2.63 8.90
N PHE A 127 -5.78 2.00 9.52
CA PHE A 127 -4.67 1.38 8.80
C PHE A 127 -4.44 -0.05 9.24
N LEU A 128 -4.08 -0.92 8.30
CA LEU A 128 -3.63 -2.28 8.55
C LEU A 128 -2.38 -2.58 7.73
N ASP A 129 -1.35 -3.10 8.37
CA ASP A 129 -0.15 -3.61 7.70
C ASP A 129 -0.19 -5.13 7.62
N ALA A 130 -0.40 -5.66 6.41
CA ALA A 130 -0.41 -7.10 6.17
C ALA A 130 0.95 -7.75 6.50
N LEU A 131 2.07 -7.05 6.29
CA LEU A 131 3.39 -7.53 6.68
C LEU A 131 3.50 -7.71 8.20
N THR A 132 2.94 -6.81 8.99
CA THR A 132 2.94 -6.92 10.45
C THR A 132 2.18 -8.16 10.91
N VAL A 133 1.03 -8.47 10.30
CA VAL A 133 0.29 -9.70 10.55
C VAL A 133 1.13 -10.94 10.18
N TYR A 134 1.74 -10.92 9.00
CA TYR A 134 2.56 -12.03 8.53
C TYR A 134 3.76 -12.29 9.44
N ARG A 135 4.45 -11.25 9.89
CA ARG A 135 5.59 -11.33 10.83
C ARG A 135 5.19 -11.89 12.20
N ASP A 136 3.98 -11.64 12.67
CA ASP A 136 3.48 -12.19 13.93
C ASP A 136 3.15 -13.69 13.83
N ARG A 137 2.99 -14.22 12.61
CA ARG A 137 2.57 -15.59 12.34
C ARG A 137 3.64 -16.49 11.74
N ARG A 138 4.66 -15.93 11.13
CA ARG A 138 5.70 -16.67 10.38
C ARG A 138 7.08 -16.11 10.65
N ASP A 139 8.05 -17.02 10.63
CA ASP A 139 9.47 -16.66 10.67
C ASP A 139 9.94 -16.06 9.34
N PHE A 140 11.12 -15.39 9.39
CA PHE A 140 11.79 -14.88 8.19
C PHE A 140 11.98 -15.99 7.13
N PRO A 141 11.84 -15.68 5.82
CA PRO A 141 11.80 -14.36 5.18
C PRO A 141 10.39 -13.74 5.08
N HIS A 142 10.34 -12.38 4.93
CA HIS A 142 9.08 -11.62 5.03
C HIS A 142 8.77 -10.74 3.80
N LYS A 143 9.26 -11.08 2.61
CA LYS A 143 8.81 -10.39 1.39
C LYS A 143 7.41 -10.85 1.01
N LEU A 144 6.68 -10.05 0.22
CA LEU A 144 5.34 -10.42 -0.25
C LEU A 144 5.35 -11.77 -0.99
N CYS A 145 6.35 -12.02 -1.86
CA CYS A 145 6.49 -13.32 -2.54
C CYS A 145 6.63 -14.49 -1.56
N ASN A 146 7.30 -14.30 -0.43
CA ASN A 146 7.43 -15.35 0.58
C ASN A 146 6.09 -15.60 1.31
N ALA A 147 5.31 -14.55 1.55
CA ALA A 147 3.99 -14.69 2.14
C ALA A 147 3.03 -15.40 1.17
N ILE A 148 3.05 -15.05 -0.11
CA ILE A 148 2.30 -15.73 -1.18
C ILE A 148 2.63 -17.22 -1.21
N GLU A 149 3.91 -17.57 -1.20
CA GLU A 149 4.37 -18.97 -1.17
C GLU A 149 3.93 -19.69 0.11
N ALA A 150 4.12 -19.07 1.28
CA ALA A 150 3.80 -19.66 2.58
C ALA A 150 2.30 -19.96 2.76
N TYR A 151 1.43 -19.19 2.11
CA TYR A 151 -0.03 -19.40 2.11
C TYR A 151 -0.53 -20.16 0.88
N GLY A 152 0.37 -20.59 -0.04
CA GLY A 152 0.03 -21.38 -1.21
C GLY A 152 -0.86 -20.65 -2.23
N LEU A 153 -0.71 -19.33 -2.35
CA LEU A 153 -1.53 -18.45 -3.19
C LEU A 153 -1.05 -18.49 -4.65
N THR A 154 -1.35 -19.56 -5.38
CA THR A 154 -0.89 -19.78 -6.77
C THR A 154 -1.50 -18.81 -7.76
N GLU A 155 -2.59 -18.14 -7.41
CA GLU A 155 -3.29 -17.15 -8.25
C GLU A 155 -2.75 -15.73 -8.06
N ALA A 156 -1.90 -15.51 -7.04
CA ALA A 156 -1.35 -14.20 -6.75
C ALA A 156 -0.18 -13.89 -7.68
N GLU A 157 -0.28 -12.79 -8.41
CA GLU A 157 0.82 -12.24 -9.19
C GLU A 157 1.60 -11.23 -8.34
N ASN A 158 2.91 -11.42 -8.21
CA ASN A 158 3.83 -10.44 -7.63
C ASN A 158 4.79 -10.02 -8.74
N SER A 159 4.34 -9.06 -9.53
CA SER A 159 5.02 -8.61 -10.75
C SER A 159 5.82 -7.32 -10.55
N HIS A 160 5.86 -6.78 -9.33
CA HIS A 160 6.33 -5.41 -9.05
C HIS A 160 5.58 -4.37 -9.90
N ARG A 161 4.27 -4.55 -10.00
CA ARG A 161 3.32 -3.58 -10.50
C ARG A 161 2.32 -3.33 -9.37
N ALA A 162 2.15 -2.09 -9.01
CA ALA A 162 1.43 -1.71 -7.80
C ALA A 162 0.00 -2.32 -7.69
N VAL A 163 -0.75 -2.40 -8.80
CA VAL A 163 -2.09 -2.99 -8.76
C VAL A 163 -2.07 -4.51 -8.58
N ASP A 164 -1.07 -5.20 -9.11
CA ASP A 164 -0.96 -6.66 -8.98
C ASP A 164 -0.53 -7.02 -7.56
N ASP A 165 0.41 -6.27 -6.97
CA ASP A 165 0.87 -6.45 -5.59
C ASP A 165 -0.24 -6.08 -4.59
N ALA A 166 -1.09 -5.08 -4.90
CA ALA A 166 -2.30 -4.80 -4.14
C ALA A 166 -3.29 -5.98 -4.18
N ARG A 167 -3.55 -6.58 -5.35
CA ARG A 167 -4.40 -7.79 -5.47
C ARG A 167 -3.82 -9.00 -4.76
N ALA A 168 -2.51 -9.22 -4.87
CA ALA A 168 -1.83 -10.27 -4.13
C ALA A 168 -2.00 -10.09 -2.61
N THR A 169 -1.96 -8.83 -2.14
CA THR A 169 -2.19 -8.51 -0.73
C THR A 169 -3.64 -8.76 -0.30
N VAL A 170 -4.65 -8.56 -1.18
CA VAL A 170 -6.05 -8.96 -0.90
C VAL A 170 -6.14 -10.45 -0.64
N LEU A 171 -5.63 -11.28 -1.56
CA LEU A 171 -5.64 -12.74 -1.41
C LEU A 171 -4.91 -13.20 -0.14
N LEU A 172 -3.80 -12.54 0.18
CA LEU A 172 -3.05 -12.82 1.39
C LEU A 172 -3.86 -12.49 2.66
N LEU A 173 -4.57 -11.35 2.70
CA LEU A 173 -5.44 -11.00 3.83
C LEU A 173 -6.54 -12.02 4.03
N GLU A 174 -7.17 -12.48 2.96
CA GLU A 174 -8.20 -13.50 3.01
C GLU A 174 -7.66 -14.83 3.55
N ALA A 175 -6.49 -15.26 3.08
CA ALA A 175 -5.83 -16.46 3.56
C ALA A 175 -5.43 -16.35 5.04
N MET A 176 -4.90 -15.19 5.46
CA MET A 176 -4.57 -14.93 6.86
C MET A 176 -5.81 -14.92 7.75
N ALA A 177 -6.93 -14.34 7.27
CA ALA A 177 -8.19 -14.38 8.00
C ALA A 177 -8.78 -15.80 8.08
N ALA A 178 -8.65 -16.59 7.01
CA ALA A 178 -9.08 -17.99 7.01
C ALA A 178 -8.27 -18.85 7.99
N GLU A 179 -6.96 -18.59 8.14
CA GLU A 179 -6.12 -19.24 9.14
C GLU A 179 -6.55 -18.85 10.56
N LYS A 180 -6.71 -17.56 10.81
CA LYS A 180 -7.14 -16.99 12.08
C LYS A 180 -7.72 -15.60 11.87
N ASP A 181 -9.02 -15.44 12.12
CA ASP A 181 -9.72 -14.18 11.92
C ASP A 181 -9.56 -13.23 13.13
N ASP A 182 -8.33 -12.76 13.35
CA ASP A 182 -7.98 -11.83 14.42
C ASP A 182 -7.32 -10.54 13.90
N LEU A 183 -7.57 -10.19 12.63
CA LEU A 183 -6.93 -9.05 11.97
C LEU A 183 -7.22 -7.71 12.66
N LEU A 184 -8.35 -7.59 13.35
CA LEU A 184 -8.70 -6.40 14.14
C LEU A 184 -7.66 -6.06 15.21
N ARG A 185 -6.88 -7.03 15.69
CA ARG A 185 -5.80 -6.80 16.67
C ARG A 185 -4.67 -5.92 16.14
N TYR A 186 -4.53 -5.84 14.82
CA TYR A 186 -3.41 -5.15 14.16
C TYR A 186 -3.79 -3.77 13.64
N ILE A 187 -5.05 -3.35 13.82
CA ILE A 187 -5.54 -2.07 13.34
C ILE A 187 -4.85 -0.91 14.07
N ASP A 188 -4.48 0.13 13.31
CA ASP A 188 -3.86 1.37 13.78
C ASP A 188 -2.62 1.17 14.65
N LEU A 189 -1.84 0.19 14.34
CA LEU A 189 -0.51 0.06 14.94
C LEU A 189 0.47 1.11 14.39
N PHE A 190 -0.05 2.02 13.57
CA PHE A 190 0.64 3.16 12.98
C PHE A 190 0.12 4.48 13.52
N GLY A 191 1.04 5.46 13.60
CA GLY A 191 0.73 6.84 13.89
C GLY A 191 1.45 7.77 12.92
N VAL A 192 1.17 9.07 12.99
CA VAL A 192 1.88 10.09 12.24
C VAL A 192 2.89 10.78 13.17
N HIS A 193 4.17 10.74 12.79
CA HIS A 193 5.21 11.53 13.45
C HIS A 193 5.35 12.87 12.73
N PRO A 194 5.27 14.03 13.44
CA PRO A 194 5.28 15.35 12.78
C PRO A 194 6.49 15.61 11.88
N LYS A 195 7.64 15.04 12.23
CA LYS A 195 8.89 15.22 11.49
C LYS A 195 9.14 14.12 10.45
N TYR A 196 8.77 12.88 10.75
CA TYR A 196 9.17 11.70 9.96
C TYR A 196 8.01 11.05 9.19
N GLY A 197 6.81 11.62 9.25
CA GLY A 197 5.64 11.05 8.59
C GLY A 197 4.99 9.92 9.37
N MET A 198 4.59 8.85 8.68
CA MET A 198 3.91 7.72 9.31
C MET A 198 4.88 6.90 10.16
N SER A 199 4.48 6.59 11.39
CA SER A 199 5.25 5.70 12.27
C SER A 199 4.30 4.74 12.97
N GLY A 200 4.65 3.45 12.98
CA GLY A 200 3.83 2.41 13.60
C GLY A 200 4.19 2.17 15.07
N LYS A 201 3.21 1.76 15.85
CA LYS A 201 3.46 1.09 17.11
C LYS A 201 3.94 -0.33 16.81
N LYS A 202 4.98 -0.78 17.53
CA LYS A 202 5.49 -2.15 17.40
C LYS A 202 4.60 -3.11 18.19
N ILE A 203 4.34 -4.27 17.61
CA ILE A 203 3.74 -5.39 18.34
C ILE A 203 4.87 -6.11 19.08
N ALA A 204 4.70 -6.38 20.36
CA ALA A 204 5.75 -6.96 21.21
C ALA A 204 6.19 -8.37 20.75
N SER A 205 5.30 -9.13 20.11
CA SER A 205 5.57 -10.47 19.56
C SER A 205 6.29 -10.45 18.21
N VAL A 206 6.36 -9.30 17.52
CA VAL A 206 6.94 -9.19 16.18
C VAL A 206 8.36 -8.68 16.24
N THR A 207 9.29 -9.39 15.60
CA THR A 207 10.66 -8.91 15.39
C THR A 207 10.72 -8.04 14.12
N TYR A 208 11.09 -6.80 14.30
CA TYR A 208 11.31 -5.86 13.20
C TYR A 208 12.79 -5.81 12.86
N CYS A 209 13.14 -5.94 11.56
CA CYS A 209 14.50 -5.63 11.13
C CYS A 209 14.76 -4.14 11.31
N PRO A 210 15.98 -3.78 11.76
CA PRO A 210 16.38 -2.39 11.94
C PRO A 210 16.46 -1.62 10.61
#